data_fe8e890cfd9d1862622a75ddd71fc7bf
#
_entry.id   fe8e890cfd9d1862622a75ddd71fc7bf
#
_cell.length_a   1.000
_cell.length_b   1.000
_cell.length_c   1.000
_cell.angle_alpha   90.00
_cell.angle_beta   90.00
_cell.angle_gamma   90.00
#
_symmetry.space_group_name_H-M   'P 1'
#
loop_
_entity.id
_entity.type
_entity.pdbx_description
1 polymer ?
#
loop_
_entity_poly.entity_id
_entity_poly.type
_entity_poly.pdbx_seq_one_letter_code
_entity_poly.pdbx_strand_id
1 'polypeptide(L)'
;ARVPGRRFVHVSGGRRGGGPAAVLRAAVPLLNDLGIDTRWEITGGDAAYYATARALQTALQGAERVFTQDGVDHYLEVNRGNAKKLDLDADLVVVHDVQPASLVGGRGAGRWVWRCHFDCSAAQHGAWALFRTLVNQFDAAIFSLPQYARRLGVPAYVLHPSIDPLSDRNRDLPPGELAAVLASLRVAQDRPLLLQVGPFTRGHDPLGVVNAYRIVKKHHDVRLVLAGSAEDDPDSREVLADLREAAHGDADIILLELPVDAHIQVNALQRAATIVLQKSIQE
;
A
#
# COMPACT_ATOMS: atom_id res chain seq x y z
N ALA A 1 -10.12 -24.29 15.84
CA ALA A 1 -11.59 -24.18 15.92
C ALA A 1 -12.10 -23.84 14.52
N ARG A 2 -12.99 -24.64 13.94
CA ARG A 2 -13.69 -24.28 12.71
C ARG A 2 -14.57 -23.06 12.99
N VAL A 3 -14.60 -22.09 12.08
CA VAL A 3 -15.43 -20.87 12.13
C VAL A 3 -16.52 -20.92 11.02
N PRO A 4 -17.18 -22.08 10.79
CA PRO A 4 -18.20 -22.21 9.74
C PRO A 4 -19.44 -21.39 10.12
N GLY A 5 -20.02 -20.70 9.15
CA GLY A 5 -21.24 -19.91 9.33
C GLY A 5 -21.05 -18.53 9.96
N ARG A 6 -19.82 -18.09 10.19
CA ARG A 6 -19.50 -16.72 10.60
C ARG A 6 -19.43 -15.80 9.41
N ARG A 7 -19.96 -14.59 9.56
CA ARG A 7 -19.88 -13.52 8.55
C ARG A 7 -18.76 -12.56 8.88
N PHE A 8 -17.85 -12.36 7.93
CA PHE A 8 -16.76 -11.40 8.01
C PHE A 8 -16.95 -10.31 6.96
N VAL A 9 -16.70 -9.08 7.36
CA VAL A 9 -16.70 -7.93 6.45
C VAL A 9 -15.37 -7.22 6.58
N HIS A 10 -14.67 -7.07 5.46
CA HIS A 10 -13.52 -6.20 5.33
C HIS A 10 -13.95 -4.88 4.71
N VAL A 11 -13.48 -3.76 5.26
CA VAL A 11 -13.78 -2.42 4.73
C VAL A 11 -12.49 -1.70 4.41
N SER A 12 -12.35 -1.20 3.20
CA SER A 12 -11.20 -0.40 2.76
C SER A 12 -11.61 0.82 1.93
N GLY A 13 -10.67 1.71 1.64
CA GLY A 13 -10.91 2.91 0.85
C GLY A 13 -10.99 2.69 -0.65
N GLY A 14 -10.61 1.51 -1.18
CA GLY A 14 -10.64 1.22 -2.61
C GLY A 14 -10.29 -0.23 -2.94
N ARG A 15 -10.68 -0.66 -4.15
CA ARG A 15 -10.36 -2.01 -4.69
C ARG A 15 -9.06 -2.05 -5.50
N ARG A 16 -8.48 -0.90 -5.82
CA ARG A 16 -7.25 -0.78 -6.62
C ARG A 16 -6.22 0.02 -5.83
N GLY A 17 -4.95 -0.27 -6.06
CA GLY A 17 -3.84 0.36 -5.36
C GLY A 17 -3.73 -0.03 -3.88
N GLY A 18 -2.56 0.21 -3.29
CA GLY A 18 -2.29 0.05 -1.86
C GLY A 18 -2.24 -1.38 -1.32
N GLY A 19 -1.64 -1.52 -0.15
CA GLY A 19 -1.46 -2.80 0.55
C GLY A 19 -2.76 -3.55 0.86
N PRO A 20 -3.81 -2.89 1.41
CA PRO A 20 -5.07 -3.56 1.73
C PRO A 20 -5.73 -4.22 0.52
N ALA A 21 -5.80 -3.52 -0.61
CA ALA A 21 -6.45 -4.04 -1.81
C ALA A 21 -5.73 -5.27 -2.38
N ALA A 22 -4.40 -5.30 -2.34
CA ALA A 22 -3.61 -6.45 -2.79
C ALA A 22 -3.90 -7.69 -1.93
N VAL A 23 -3.92 -7.53 -0.61
CA VAL A 23 -4.21 -8.63 0.33
C VAL A 23 -5.66 -9.11 0.20
N LEU A 24 -6.63 -8.20 0.18
CA LEU A 24 -8.06 -8.55 0.19
C LEU A 24 -8.52 -9.23 -1.10
N ARG A 25 -7.88 -8.92 -2.22
CA ARG A 25 -8.18 -9.54 -3.51
C ARG A 25 -7.93 -11.05 -3.51
N ALA A 26 -6.92 -11.50 -2.76
CA ALA A 26 -6.62 -12.92 -2.57
C ALA A 26 -7.33 -13.50 -1.33
N ALA A 27 -7.35 -12.77 -0.21
CA ALA A 27 -7.86 -13.28 1.06
C ALA A 27 -9.38 -13.51 1.06
N VAL A 28 -10.16 -12.61 0.44
CA VAL A 28 -11.64 -12.74 0.44
C VAL A 28 -12.10 -13.99 -0.30
N PRO A 29 -11.66 -14.29 -1.53
CA PRO A 29 -12.00 -15.56 -2.17
C PRO A 29 -11.53 -16.77 -1.37
N LEU A 30 -10.30 -16.75 -0.85
CA LEU A 30 -9.76 -17.86 -0.06
C LEU A 30 -10.59 -18.14 1.20
N LEU A 31 -11.02 -17.09 1.92
CA LEU A 31 -11.86 -17.26 3.11
C LEU A 31 -13.23 -17.86 2.74
N ASN A 32 -13.81 -17.43 1.63
CA ASN A 32 -15.06 -18.00 1.11
C ASN A 32 -14.90 -19.49 0.72
N ASP A 33 -13.80 -19.86 0.08
CA ASP A 33 -13.49 -21.26 -0.26
C ASP A 33 -13.29 -22.13 1.01
N LEU A 34 -12.84 -21.51 2.10
CA LEU A 34 -12.73 -22.16 3.40
C LEU A 34 -14.06 -22.22 4.18
N GLY A 35 -15.16 -21.74 3.59
CA GLY A 35 -16.50 -21.76 4.19
C GLY A 35 -16.77 -20.65 5.19
N ILE A 36 -16.02 -19.55 5.14
CA ILE A 36 -16.25 -18.34 5.92
C ILE A 36 -16.91 -17.30 5.02
N ASP A 37 -18.18 -16.96 5.26
CA ASP A 37 -18.89 -15.93 4.49
C ASP A 37 -18.20 -14.58 4.63
N THR A 38 -17.39 -14.23 3.63
CA THR A 38 -16.53 -13.04 3.68
C THR A 38 -16.88 -12.07 2.56
N ARG A 39 -17.10 -10.81 2.91
CA ARG A 39 -17.39 -9.71 1.97
C ARG A 39 -16.38 -8.60 2.09
N TRP A 40 -16.26 -7.83 1.02
CA TRP A 40 -15.38 -6.67 0.95
C TRP A 40 -16.17 -5.43 0.51
N GLU A 41 -16.37 -4.53 1.45
CA GLU A 41 -17.03 -3.25 1.31
C GLU A 41 -16.03 -2.12 1.05
N ILE A 42 -16.46 -1.11 0.30
CA ILE A 42 -15.63 0.05 -0.06
C ILE A 42 -16.31 1.33 0.38
N THR A 43 -15.58 2.17 1.11
CA THR A 43 -16.06 3.51 1.43
C THR A 43 -16.02 4.41 0.20
N GLY A 44 -17.05 5.24 0.04
CA GLY A 44 -17.10 6.30 -0.95
C GLY A 44 -16.95 7.67 -0.30
N GLY A 45 -16.50 8.65 -1.09
CA GLY A 45 -16.39 10.04 -0.65
C GLY A 45 -16.08 10.96 -1.82
N ASP A 46 -16.03 12.25 -1.55
CA ASP A 46 -15.61 13.28 -2.47
C ASP A 46 -14.09 13.56 -2.40
N ALA A 47 -13.60 14.46 -3.23
CA ALA A 47 -12.19 14.81 -3.28
C ALA A 47 -11.66 15.35 -1.93
N ALA A 48 -12.47 16.11 -1.19
CA ALA A 48 -12.09 16.67 0.12
C ALA A 48 -11.94 15.58 1.18
N TYR A 49 -12.83 14.59 1.19
CA TYR A 49 -12.73 13.40 2.04
C TYR A 49 -11.42 12.64 1.78
N TYR A 50 -11.10 12.32 0.52
CA TYR A 50 -9.88 11.60 0.17
C TYR A 50 -8.62 12.41 0.48
N ALA A 51 -8.64 13.74 0.24
CA ALA A 51 -7.52 14.61 0.57
C ALA A 51 -7.25 14.63 2.08
N THR A 52 -8.29 14.74 2.91
CA THR A 52 -8.16 14.72 4.38
C THR A 52 -7.68 13.38 4.88
N ALA A 53 -8.23 12.27 4.39
CA ALA A 53 -7.79 10.93 4.77
C ALA A 53 -6.31 10.69 4.41
N ARG A 54 -5.86 11.16 3.24
CA ARG A 54 -4.47 11.10 2.81
C ARG A 54 -3.56 11.96 3.70
N ALA A 55 -3.97 13.20 4.02
CA ALA A 55 -3.21 14.08 4.91
C ALA A 55 -3.06 13.47 6.31
N LEU A 56 -4.12 12.88 6.86
CA LEU A 56 -4.08 12.15 8.13
C LEU A 56 -3.14 10.95 8.07
N GLN A 57 -3.22 10.14 7.01
CA GLN A 57 -2.32 8.98 6.85
C GLN A 57 -0.86 9.42 6.77
N THR A 58 -0.55 10.44 5.96
CA THR A 58 0.81 10.97 5.81
C THR A 58 1.33 11.54 7.14
N ALA A 59 0.48 12.23 7.92
CA ALA A 59 0.83 12.71 9.26
C ALA A 59 1.03 11.57 10.27
N LEU A 60 0.27 10.47 10.14
CA LEU A 60 0.46 9.25 10.94
C LEU A 60 1.74 8.51 10.57
N GLN A 61 2.23 8.65 9.34
CA GLN A 61 3.53 8.14 8.89
C GLN A 61 4.71 9.06 9.27
N GLY A 62 4.44 10.21 9.90
CA GLY A 62 5.47 11.11 10.44
C GLY A 62 5.78 12.34 9.59
N ALA A 63 5.30 12.42 8.34
CA ALA A 63 5.54 13.61 7.53
C ALA A 63 4.73 14.82 8.00
N GLU A 64 5.32 16.01 7.91
CA GLU A 64 4.63 17.26 8.24
C GLU A 64 3.49 17.50 7.23
N ARG A 65 2.27 17.35 7.70
CA ARG A 65 1.05 17.66 6.96
C ARG A 65 0.07 18.40 7.86
N VAL A 66 -0.56 19.39 7.27
CA VAL A 66 -1.61 20.16 7.95
C VAL A 66 -2.95 19.61 7.49
N PHE A 67 -3.81 19.31 8.45
CA PHE A 67 -5.22 19.02 8.23
C PHE A 67 -6.06 19.99 9.08
N THR A 68 -7.13 20.48 8.51
CA THR A 68 -8.02 21.46 9.18
C THR A 68 -9.08 20.74 9.99
N GLN A 69 -9.64 21.42 11.00
CA GLN A 69 -10.77 20.88 11.75
C GLN A 69 -11.97 20.62 10.84
N ASP A 70 -12.28 21.55 9.93
CA ASP A 70 -13.36 21.39 8.96
C ASP A 70 -13.18 20.15 8.07
N GLY A 71 -11.93 19.89 7.65
CA GLY A 71 -11.60 18.68 6.89
C GLY A 71 -11.83 17.40 7.70
N VAL A 72 -11.45 17.41 8.98
CA VAL A 72 -11.70 16.30 9.90
C VAL A 72 -13.19 16.09 10.12
N ASP A 73 -13.94 17.16 10.35
CA ASP A 73 -15.39 17.08 10.55
C ASP A 73 -16.10 16.53 9.29
N HIS A 74 -15.67 16.97 8.11
CA HIS A 74 -16.15 16.42 6.85
C HIS A 74 -15.82 14.93 6.68
N TYR A 75 -14.58 14.52 6.98
CA TYR A 75 -14.17 13.11 6.98
C TYR A 75 -15.04 12.25 7.90
N LEU A 76 -15.33 12.73 9.10
CA LEU A 76 -16.22 12.06 10.04
C LEU A 76 -17.65 11.94 9.52
N GLU A 77 -18.19 13.02 8.92
CA GLU A 77 -19.55 13.06 8.37
C GLU A 77 -19.71 12.11 7.18
N VAL A 78 -18.76 12.11 6.24
CA VAL A 78 -18.77 11.18 5.08
C VAL A 78 -18.78 9.73 5.56
N ASN A 79 -17.99 9.39 6.57
CA ASN A 79 -17.98 8.03 7.12
C ASN A 79 -19.27 7.68 7.91
N ARG A 80 -19.92 8.64 8.56
CA ARG A 80 -21.28 8.42 9.11
C ARG A 80 -22.28 8.09 7.99
N GLY A 81 -22.17 8.75 6.84
CA GLY A 81 -22.95 8.42 5.64
C GLY A 81 -22.65 7.03 5.09
N ASN A 82 -21.35 6.64 5.04
CA ASN A 82 -20.93 5.32 4.64
C ASN A 82 -21.46 4.23 5.57
N ALA A 83 -21.40 4.44 6.90
CA ALA A 83 -21.91 3.49 7.89
C ALA A 83 -23.40 3.15 7.73
N LYS A 84 -24.19 4.08 7.15
CA LYS A 84 -25.61 3.86 6.86
C LYS A 84 -25.86 3.13 5.53
N LYS A 85 -24.88 3.13 4.63
CA LYS A 85 -25.02 2.59 3.25
C LYS A 85 -24.41 1.21 3.10
N LEU A 86 -23.32 0.94 3.83
CA LEU A 86 -22.58 -0.31 3.73
C LEU A 86 -23.26 -1.39 4.59
N ASP A 87 -23.21 -2.64 4.09
CA ASP A 87 -23.67 -3.79 4.88
C ASP A 87 -22.58 -4.24 5.84
N LEU A 88 -22.63 -3.70 7.05
CA LEU A 88 -21.67 -3.95 8.13
C LEU A 88 -22.22 -4.93 9.21
N ASP A 89 -23.36 -5.58 8.95
CA ASP A 89 -23.90 -6.62 9.82
C ASP A 89 -23.09 -7.91 9.65
N ALA A 90 -22.15 -8.15 10.57
CA ALA A 90 -21.24 -9.29 10.56
C ALA A 90 -20.76 -9.65 11.97
N ASP A 91 -20.29 -10.88 12.15
CA ASP A 91 -19.65 -11.32 13.40
C ASP A 91 -18.29 -10.62 13.60
N LEU A 92 -17.58 -10.31 12.49
CA LEU A 92 -16.32 -9.61 12.50
C LEU A 92 -16.28 -8.58 11.38
N VAL A 93 -16.00 -7.33 11.73
CA VAL A 93 -15.73 -6.22 10.79
C VAL A 93 -14.26 -5.82 10.92
N VAL A 94 -13.50 -5.94 9.84
CA VAL A 94 -12.09 -5.51 9.78
C VAL A 94 -11.99 -4.25 8.94
N VAL A 95 -11.61 -3.16 9.58
CA VAL A 95 -11.50 -1.83 8.98
C VAL A 95 -10.03 -1.55 8.68
N HIS A 96 -9.71 -1.30 7.41
CA HIS A 96 -8.33 -1.17 6.93
C HIS A 96 -7.91 0.29 6.78
N ASP A 97 -6.81 0.65 7.43
CA ASP A 97 -6.15 1.95 7.36
C ASP A 97 -7.01 3.15 7.80
N VAL A 98 -6.70 4.34 7.27
CA VAL A 98 -7.25 5.62 7.75
C VAL A 98 -8.63 5.91 7.17
N GLN A 99 -8.81 5.67 5.87
CA GLN A 99 -10.02 6.13 5.16
C GLN A 99 -11.32 5.67 5.83
N PRO A 100 -11.53 4.35 6.12
CA PRO A 100 -12.75 3.87 6.76
C PRO A 100 -12.72 3.91 8.30
N ALA A 101 -11.65 4.37 8.94
CA ALA A 101 -11.45 4.18 10.38
C ALA A 101 -12.57 4.75 11.25
N SER A 102 -13.15 5.88 10.87
CA SER A 102 -14.24 6.50 11.65
C SER A 102 -15.61 5.84 11.47
N LEU A 103 -15.74 4.79 10.63
CA LEU A 103 -16.94 3.94 10.58
C LEU A 103 -17.28 3.32 11.94
N VAL A 104 -16.27 3.16 12.81
CA VAL A 104 -16.45 2.60 14.15
C VAL A 104 -17.49 3.35 14.98
N GLY A 105 -17.71 4.64 14.72
CA GLY A 105 -18.76 5.41 15.37
C GLY A 105 -20.19 4.93 15.08
N GLY A 106 -20.38 4.11 14.03
CA GLY A 106 -21.66 3.48 13.67
C GLY A 106 -21.66 1.96 13.85
N ARG A 107 -20.74 1.43 14.70
CA ARG A 107 -20.57 -0.02 14.88
C ARG A 107 -21.85 -0.72 15.37
N GLY A 108 -22.11 -1.90 14.80
CA GLY A 108 -23.14 -2.83 15.24
C GLY A 108 -22.67 -3.79 16.34
N ALA A 109 -23.37 -4.91 16.48
CA ALA A 109 -23.15 -5.89 17.56
C ALA A 109 -21.90 -6.77 17.39
N GLY A 110 -21.34 -6.90 16.18
CA GLY A 110 -20.16 -7.72 15.90
C GLY A 110 -18.87 -7.18 16.52
N ARG A 111 -17.80 -7.96 16.38
CA ARG A 111 -16.46 -7.51 16.76
C ARG A 111 -15.88 -6.63 15.67
N TRP A 112 -15.26 -5.53 16.07
CA TRP A 112 -14.66 -4.55 15.18
C TRP A 112 -13.16 -4.47 15.40
N VAL A 113 -12.38 -4.67 14.35
CA VAL A 113 -10.92 -4.67 14.41
C VAL A 113 -10.38 -3.64 13.42
N TRP A 114 -9.50 -2.77 13.89
CA TRP A 114 -8.75 -1.88 13.01
C TRP A 114 -7.45 -2.55 12.56
N ARG A 115 -7.16 -2.57 11.24
CA ARG A 115 -5.91 -3.08 10.70
C ARG A 115 -5.11 -1.97 10.05
N CYS A 116 -3.93 -1.72 10.60
CA CYS A 116 -2.95 -0.76 10.09
C CYS A 116 -1.93 -1.47 9.18
N HIS A 117 -1.79 -0.99 7.94
CA HIS A 117 -0.86 -1.54 6.96
C HIS A 117 0.41 -0.68 6.79
N PHE A 118 0.51 0.45 7.45
CA PHE A 118 1.62 1.40 7.34
C PHE A 118 2.31 1.64 8.70
N ASP A 119 3.48 2.27 8.65
CA ASP A 119 4.26 2.59 9.85
C ASP A 119 3.68 3.82 10.57
N CYS A 120 3.27 3.63 11.84
CA CYS A 120 2.83 4.70 12.72
C CYS A 120 3.88 5.09 13.77
N SER A 121 5.09 4.52 13.76
CA SER A 121 6.08 4.72 14.83
C SER A 121 6.49 6.19 15.00
N ALA A 122 6.59 6.92 13.90
CA ALA A 122 6.94 8.33 13.84
C ALA A 122 5.75 9.29 13.77
N ALA A 123 4.51 8.82 14.01
CA ALA A 123 3.30 9.62 13.83
C ALA A 123 3.36 10.96 14.56
N GLN A 124 2.93 12.04 13.88
CA GLN A 124 2.78 13.36 14.48
C GLN A 124 1.85 13.34 15.68
N HIS A 125 2.19 14.06 16.73
CA HIS A 125 1.47 14.02 18.01
C HIS A 125 -0.03 14.34 17.86
N GLY A 126 -0.37 15.40 17.14
CA GLY A 126 -1.77 15.82 16.93
C GLY A 126 -2.58 14.80 16.14
N ALA A 127 -2.01 14.28 15.03
CA ALA A 127 -2.64 13.24 14.21
C ALA A 127 -2.85 11.95 15.02
N TRP A 128 -1.84 11.54 15.79
CA TRP A 128 -1.96 10.35 16.63
C TRP A 128 -2.98 10.54 17.77
N ALA A 129 -3.03 11.70 18.41
CA ALA A 129 -4.00 11.97 19.47
C ALA A 129 -5.44 11.84 18.97
N LEU A 130 -5.73 12.44 17.81
CA LEU A 130 -7.02 12.30 17.13
C LEU A 130 -7.31 10.84 16.77
N PHE A 131 -6.36 10.19 16.09
CA PHE A 131 -6.58 8.87 15.53
C PHE A 131 -6.68 7.78 16.61
N ARG A 132 -5.90 7.89 17.69
CA ARG A 132 -6.00 7.02 18.86
C ARG A 132 -7.40 7.02 19.48
N THR A 133 -8.07 8.17 19.49
CA THR A 133 -9.45 8.28 19.97
C THR A 133 -10.43 7.44 19.14
N LEU A 134 -10.23 7.38 17.83
CA LEU A 134 -11.01 6.52 16.94
C LEU A 134 -10.65 5.03 17.16
N VAL A 135 -9.36 4.70 17.16
CA VAL A 135 -8.90 3.30 17.28
C VAL A 135 -9.28 2.68 18.63
N ASN A 136 -9.31 3.45 19.70
CA ASN A 136 -9.75 2.96 21.01
C ASN A 136 -11.23 2.60 21.09
N GLN A 137 -12.03 2.87 20.07
CA GLN A 137 -13.43 2.43 19.97
C GLN A 137 -13.57 1.04 19.33
N PHE A 138 -12.51 0.50 18.73
CA PHE A 138 -12.46 -0.87 18.23
C PHE A 138 -12.28 -1.88 19.38
N ASP A 139 -12.52 -3.16 19.12
CA ASP A 139 -12.25 -4.24 20.06
C ASP A 139 -10.78 -4.63 20.09
N ALA A 140 -10.07 -4.41 18.98
CA ALA A 140 -8.63 -4.66 18.84
C ALA A 140 -8.03 -3.89 17.67
N ALA A 141 -6.70 -3.80 17.64
CA ALA A 141 -5.93 -3.31 16.53
C ALA A 141 -4.94 -4.38 16.05
N ILE A 142 -4.66 -4.41 14.74
CA ILE A 142 -3.64 -5.27 14.12
C ILE A 142 -2.62 -4.39 13.39
N PHE A 143 -1.35 -4.62 13.65
CA PHE A 143 -0.23 -3.97 12.97
C PHE A 143 0.55 -4.99 12.13
N SER A 144 1.23 -4.53 11.08
CA SER A 144 2.03 -5.39 10.20
C SER A 144 3.34 -5.82 10.85
N LEU A 145 3.98 -4.95 11.63
CA LEU A 145 5.24 -5.20 12.33
C LEU A 145 5.18 -4.72 13.78
N PRO A 146 5.95 -5.32 14.70
CA PRO A 146 5.97 -4.90 16.10
C PRO A 146 6.37 -3.44 16.29
N GLN A 147 7.34 -2.95 15.50
CA GLN A 147 7.81 -1.56 15.58
C GLN A 147 6.78 -0.54 15.10
N TYR A 148 5.79 -0.95 14.30
CA TYR A 148 4.69 -0.08 13.85
C TYR A 148 3.64 0.12 14.93
N ALA A 149 3.59 -0.79 15.91
CA ALA A 149 2.59 -0.74 16.97
C ALA A 149 2.84 0.44 17.92
N ARG A 150 1.78 1.18 18.19
CA ARG A 150 1.77 2.24 19.20
C ARG A 150 0.86 1.86 20.37
N ARG A 151 1.10 2.50 21.52
CA ARG A 151 0.31 2.26 22.72
C ARG A 151 -1.15 2.70 22.50
N LEU A 152 -2.06 1.74 22.64
CA LEU A 152 -3.50 1.89 22.51
C LEU A 152 -4.19 1.47 23.84
N GLY A 153 -5.44 1.85 23.99
CA GLY A 153 -6.32 1.39 25.09
C GLY A 153 -6.96 0.03 24.80
N VAL A 154 -6.75 -0.53 23.61
CA VAL A 154 -7.29 -1.82 23.17
C VAL A 154 -6.17 -2.82 22.89
N PRO A 155 -6.44 -4.14 22.90
CA PRO A 155 -5.46 -5.15 22.53
C PRO A 155 -4.88 -4.88 21.15
N ALA A 156 -3.56 -4.98 21.03
CA ALA A 156 -2.84 -4.85 19.78
C ALA A 156 -2.15 -6.18 19.40
N TYR A 157 -2.35 -6.62 18.18
CA TYR A 157 -1.78 -7.83 17.63
C TYR A 157 -0.84 -7.50 16.47
N VAL A 158 0.12 -8.37 16.23
CA VAL A 158 1.00 -8.29 15.06
C VAL A 158 0.64 -9.42 14.10
N LEU A 159 0.33 -9.06 12.86
CA LEU A 159 0.08 -10.00 11.79
C LEU A 159 0.87 -9.54 10.55
N HIS A 160 1.97 -10.25 10.28
CA HIS A 160 2.82 -9.95 9.13
C HIS A 160 2.04 -10.02 7.81
N PRO A 161 2.36 -9.16 6.84
CA PRO A 161 1.77 -9.26 5.52
C PRO A 161 2.15 -10.59 4.86
N SER A 162 1.23 -11.14 4.09
CA SER A 162 1.42 -12.38 3.33
C SER A 162 1.33 -12.09 1.84
N ILE A 163 1.91 -12.95 1.04
CA ILE A 163 1.79 -12.94 -0.42
C ILE A 163 0.93 -14.11 -0.90
N ASP A 164 0.31 -13.96 -2.06
CA ASP A 164 -0.27 -15.06 -2.81
C ASP A 164 0.79 -15.63 -3.76
N PRO A 165 1.35 -16.83 -3.49
CA PRO A 165 2.43 -17.40 -4.31
C PRO A 165 1.97 -17.82 -5.70
N LEU A 166 0.65 -17.96 -5.93
CA LEU A 166 0.08 -18.38 -7.21
C LEU A 166 -0.31 -17.19 -8.11
N SER A 167 -0.28 -15.99 -7.57
CA SER A 167 -0.60 -14.78 -8.35
C SER A 167 0.47 -14.51 -9.42
N ASP A 168 0.09 -13.82 -10.50
CA ASP A 168 1.03 -13.39 -11.55
C ASP A 168 2.20 -12.56 -11.01
N ARG A 169 2.02 -11.92 -9.88
CA ARG A 169 3.07 -11.16 -9.20
C ARG A 169 4.16 -12.03 -8.54
N ASN A 170 3.82 -13.26 -8.15
CA ASN A 170 4.68 -14.09 -7.31
C ASN A 170 4.97 -15.49 -7.87
N ARG A 171 4.08 -16.01 -8.76
CA ARG A 171 4.25 -17.34 -9.32
C ARG A 171 5.58 -17.51 -10.07
N ASP A 172 6.04 -18.72 -10.20
CA ASP A 172 7.21 -19.01 -11.02
C ASP A 172 6.96 -18.71 -12.48
N LEU A 173 7.98 -18.14 -13.13
CA LEU A 173 7.97 -17.87 -14.56
C LEU A 173 8.92 -18.85 -15.26
N PRO A 174 8.41 -19.65 -16.23
CA PRO A 174 9.28 -20.44 -17.10
C PRO A 174 10.30 -19.53 -17.83
N PRO A 175 11.51 -20.02 -18.10
CA PRO A 175 12.57 -19.19 -18.72
C PRO A 175 12.15 -18.50 -20.02
N GLY A 176 11.35 -19.18 -20.86
CA GLY A 176 10.84 -18.58 -22.09
C GLY A 176 9.84 -17.46 -21.87
N GLU A 177 8.96 -17.58 -20.86
CA GLU A 177 8.02 -16.51 -20.48
C GLU A 177 8.77 -15.32 -19.89
N LEU A 178 9.72 -15.58 -18.99
CA LEU A 178 10.58 -14.54 -18.42
C LEU A 178 11.28 -13.74 -19.51
N ALA A 179 11.96 -14.44 -20.46
CA ALA A 179 12.67 -13.80 -21.55
C ALA A 179 11.74 -12.97 -22.46
N ALA A 180 10.54 -13.48 -22.78
CA ALA A 180 9.57 -12.78 -23.60
C ALA A 180 9.07 -11.48 -22.93
N VAL A 181 8.79 -11.53 -21.62
CA VAL A 181 8.36 -10.34 -20.86
C VAL A 181 9.48 -9.29 -20.83
N LEU A 182 10.72 -9.67 -20.52
CA LEU A 182 11.86 -8.75 -20.50
C LEU A 182 12.13 -8.14 -21.87
N ALA A 183 12.02 -8.93 -22.94
CA ALA A 183 12.15 -8.43 -24.32
C ALA A 183 11.06 -7.40 -24.64
N SER A 184 9.82 -7.61 -24.23
CA SER A 184 8.72 -6.65 -24.42
C SER A 184 8.97 -5.33 -23.70
N LEU A 185 9.66 -5.38 -22.56
CA LEU A 185 10.08 -4.21 -21.78
C LEU A 185 11.42 -3.59 -22.28
N ARG A 186 12.06 -4.20 -23.29
CA ARG A 186 13.39 -3.81 -23.80
C ARG A 186 14.48 -3.82 -22.73
N VAL A 187 14.39 -4.73 -21.77
CA VAL A 187 15.37 -4.92 -20.71
C VAL A 187 16.31 -6.08 -21.09
N ALA A 188 17.52 -5.75 -21.51
CA ALA A 188 18.53 -6.75 -21.83
C ALA A 188 19.18 -7.32 -20.56
N GLN A 189 19.51 -8.63 -20.60
CA GLN A 189 20.16 -9.37 -19.49
C GLN A 189 21.67 -9.58 -19.74
N ASP A 190 22.33 -8.62 -20.36
CA ASP A 190 23.74 -8.67 -20.77
C ASP A 190 24.72 -8.28 -19.65
N ARG A 191 24.21 -7.71 -18.55
CA ARG A 191 24.98 -7.26 -17.39
C ARG A 191 24.13 -7.29 -16.12
N PRO A 192 24.76 -7.19 -14.92
CA PRO A 192 24.02 -7.16 -13.66
C PRO A 192 22.97 -6.05 -13.62
N LEU A 193 21.75 -6.40 -13.20
CA LEU A 193 20.58 -5.52 -13.14
C LEU A 193 20.31 -5.09 -11.73
N LEU A 194 20.33 -3.78 -11.49
CA LEU A 194 19.81 -3.15 -10.28
C LEU A 194 18.37 -2.73 -10.55
N LEU A 195 17.45 -3.03 -9.64
CA LEU A 195 16.03 -2.79 -9.84
C LEU A 195 15.41 -2.10 -8.61
N GLN A 196 14.68 -1.03 -8.85
CA GLN A 196 13.67 -0.54 -7.91
C GLN A 196 12.29 -0.69 -8.53
N VAL A 197 11.33 -1.24 -7.78
CA VAL A 197 9.91 -1.31 -8.16
C VAL A 197 9.08 -0.58 -7.11
N GLY A 198 8.26 0.37 -7.55
CA GLY A 198 7.36 1.10 -6.68
C GLY A 198 6.78 2.33 -7.36
N PRO A 199 5.77 2.98 -6.77
CA PRO A 199 5.27 4.25 -7.29
C PRO A 199 6.37 5.29 -7.28
N PHE A 200 6.39 6.16 -8.30
CA PHE A 200 7.36 7.26 -8.40
C PHE A 200 6.99 8.38 -7.45
N THR A 201 7.25 8.18 -6.15
CA THR A 201 6.97 9.17 -5.11
C THR A 201 8.25 9.57 -4.36
N ARG A 202 8.25 10.76 -3.74
CA ARG A 202 9.37 11.21 -2.91
C ARG A 202 9.66 10.26 -1.76
N GLY A 203 8.62 9.61 -1.19
CA GLY A 203 8.78 8.64 -0.11
C GLY A 203 9.58 7.39 -0.51
N HIS A 204 9.49 6.94 -1.77
CA HIS A 204 10.27 5.82 -2.31
C HIS A 204 11.68 6.21 -2.74
N ASP A 205 12.02 7.50 -2.76
CA ASP A 205 13.33 8.09 -3.06
C ASP A 205 14.03 7.50 -4.31
N PRO A 206 13.36 7.46 -5.48
CA PRO A 206 14.01 6.92 -6.69
C PRO A 206 15.17 7.77 -7.19
N LEU A 207 15.20 9.08 -6.91
CA LEU A 207 16.35 9.95 -7.23
C LEU A 207 17.57 9.56 -6.39
N GLY A 208 17.38 9.21 -5.12
CA GLY A 208 18.45 8.69 -4.29
C GLY A 208 18.97 7.34 -4.78
N VAL A 209 18.12 6.52 -5.41
CA VAL A 209 18.57 5.28 -6.09
C VAL A 209 19.44 5.60 -7.30
N VAL A 210 19.08 6.58 -8.13
CA VAL A 210 19.92 7.05 -9.25
C VAL A 210 21.29 7.51 -8.75
N ASN A 211 21.34 8.26 -7.65
CA ASN A 211 22.60 8.70 -7.06
C ASN A 211 23.45 7.52 -6.55
N ALA A 212 22.84 6.54 -5.89
CA ALA A 212 23.52 5.33 -5.46
C ALA A 212 24.06 4.52 -6.67
N TYR A 213 23.23 4.34 -7.70
CA TYR A 213 23.65 3.69 -8.94
C TYR A 213 24.89 4.38 -9.56
N ARG A 214 24.93 5.71 -9.65
CA ARG A 214 26.07 6.45 -10.19
C ARG A 214 27.37 6.20 -9.43
N ILE A 215 27.30 5.95 -8.12
CA ILE A 215 28.48 5.56 -7.32
C ILE A 215 28.93 4.17 -7.72
N VAL A 216 28.03 3.21 -7.81
CA VAL A 216 28.33 1.81 -8.17
C VAL A 216 28.84 1.72 -9.60
N LYS A 217 28.26 2.46 -10.54
CA LYS A 217 28.62 2.49 -11.97
C LYS A 217 30.08 2.88 -12.23
N LYS A 218 30.71 3.64 -11.32
CA LYS A 218 32.14 3.99 -11.42
C LYS A 218 33.07 2.77 -11.32
N HIS A 219 32.59 1.69 -10.70
CA HIS A 219 33.39 0.52 -10.36
C HIS A 219 32.89 -0.77 -11.01
N HIS A 220 31.63 -0.80 -11.44
CA HIS A 220 30.97 -1.98 -11.97
C HIS A 220 30.11 -1.63 -13.18
N ASP A 221 30.18 -2.46 -14.22
CA ASP A 221 29.31 -2.33 -15.37
C ASP A 221 27.92 -2.91 -15.04
N VAL A 222 27.00 -2.05 -14.64
CA VAL A 222 25.65 -2.40 -14.17
C VAL A 222 24.60 -1.58 -14.90
N ARG A 223 23.38 -2.09 -14.95
CA ARG A 223 22.19 -1.38 -15.46
C ARG A 223 21.23 -1.11 -14.31
N LEU A 224 20.57 0.04 -14.35
CA LEU A 224 19.50 0.40 -13.42
C LEU A 224 18.15 0.38 -14.14
N VAL A 225 17.17 -0.32 -13.56
CA VAL A 225 15.76 -0.22 -13.96
C VAL A 225 14.98 0.38 -12.80
N LEU A 226 14.25 1.45 -13.07
CA LEU A 226 13.26 2.04 -12.17
C LEU A 226 11.90 1.77 -12.81
N ALA A 227 11.08 0.95 -12.16
CA ALA A 227 9.78 0.51 -12.67
C ALA A 227 8.66 0.86 -11.69
N GLY A 228 7.62 1.54 -12.19
CA GLY A 228 6.51 1.93 -11.34
C GLY A 228 5.40 2.63 -12.08
N SER A 229 4.34 3.00 -11.36
CA SER A 229 3.28 3.85 -11.87
C SER A 229 3.51 5.31 -11.49
N ALA A 230 3.26 6.22 -12.42
CA ALA A 230 2.94 7.60 -12.09
C ALA A 230 1.42 7.63 -11.88
N GLU A 231 0.96 7.44 -10.66
CA GLU A 231 -0.46 7.58 -10.33
C GLU A 231 -0.94 8.99 -10.73
N ASP A 232 -2.28 9.20 -10.79
CA ASP A 232 -2.90 10.52 -11.02
C ASP A 232 -2.65 11.50 -9.87
N ASP A 233 -1.44 11.46 -9.32
CA ASP A 233 -0.93 12.31 -8.26
C ASP A 233 0.06 13.32 -8.86
N PRO A 234 -0.14 14.63 -8.64
CA PRO A 234 0.79 15.67 -9.09
C PRO A 234 2.24 15.43 -8.64
N ASP A 235 2.45 15.00 -7.39
CA ASP A 235 3.79 14.72 -6.84
C ASP A 235 4.49 13.59 -7.61
N SER A 236 3.77 12.54 -8.01
CA SER A 236 4.35 11.43 -8.77
C SER A 236 4.77 11.84 -10.17
N ARG A 237 4.03 12.75 -10.79
CA ARG A 237 4.38 13.30 -12.12
C ARG A 237 5.62 14.19 -12.07
N GLU A 238 5.76 14.99 -11.01
CA GLU A 238 6.95 15.81 -10.77
C GLU A 238 8.19 14.93 -10.58
N VAL A 239 8.10 13.93 -9.69
CA VAL A 239 9.21 12.97 -9.47
C VAL A 239 9.59 12.23 -10.76
N LEU A 240 8.63 11.84 -11.59
CA LEU A 240 8.92 11.19 -12.86
C LEU A 240 9.61 12.14 -13.86
N ALA A 241 9.26 13.43 -13.86
CA ALA A 241 9.96 14.44 -14.67
C ALA A 241 11.41 14.61 -14.22
N ASP A 242 11.65 14.73 -12.91
CA ASP A 242 12.98 14.81 -12.31
C ASP A 242 13.83 13.56 -12.65
N LEU A 243 13.20 12.37 -12.62
CA LEU A 243 13.88 11.12 -13.02
C LEU A 243 14.26 11.08 -14.49
N ARG A 244 13.40 11.58 -15.38
CA ARG A 244 13.71 11.67 -16.82
C ARG A 244 14.88 12.61 -17.07
N GLU A 245 14.94 13.73 -16.35
CA GLU A 245 16.09 14.64 -16.39
C GLU A 245 17.34 13.97 -15.83
N ALA A 246 17.25 13.33 -14.68
CA ALA A 246 18.37 12.63 -14.06
C ALA A 246 18.89 11.45 -14.91
N ALA A 247 18.03 10.76 -15.64
CA ALA A 247 18.42 9.66 -16.54
C ALA A 247 18.95 10.14 -17.89
N HIS A 248 18.78 11.44 -18.21
CA HIS A 248 19.17 11.98 -19.51
C HIS A 248 20.67 11.75 -19.81
N GLY A 249 20.95 11.17 -20.98
CA GLY A 249 22.32 10.87 -21.39
C GLY A 249 22.94 9.58 -20.87
N ASP A 250 22.24 8.85 -19.98
CA ASP A 250 22.70 7.53 -19.49
C ASP A 250 21.79 6.41 -20.02
N ALA A 251 22.26 5.71 -21.08
CA ALA A 251 21.50 4.61 -21.68
C ALA A 251 21.34 3.38 -20.80
N ASP A 252 22.07 3.30 -19.68
CA ASP A 252 21.99 2.20 -18.72
C ASP A 252 20.97 2.47 -17.61
N ILE A 253 20.32 3.64 -17.59
CA ILE A 253 19.17 3.93 -16.74
C ILE A 253 17.88 3.77 -17.56
N ILE A 254 17.07 2.77 -17.23
CA ILE A 254 15.81 2.47 -17.88
C ILE A 254 14.67 2.86 -16.96
N LEU A 255 13.81 3.77 -17.41
CA LEU A 255 12.58 4.16 -16.71
C LEU A 255 11.39 3.44 -17.34
N LEU A 256 10.69 2.63 -16.58
CA LEU A 256 9.50 1.90 -17.01
C LEU A 256 8.27 2.41 -16.26
N GLU A 257 7.45 3.16 -16.96
CA GLU A 257 6.14 3.54 -16.46
C GLU A 257 5.17 2.38 -16.71
N LEU A 258 4.82 1.70 -15.64
CA LEU A 258 3.98 0.49 -15.66
C LEU A 258 2.60 0.78 -15.07
N PRO A 259 1.53 0.21 -15.63
CA PRO A 259 0.22 0.27 -15.00
C PRO A 259 0.22 -0.47 -13.65
N VAL A 260 -0.70 -0.09 -12.76
CA VAL A 260 -0.79 -0.64 -11.39
C VAL A 260 -0.99 -2.17 -11.37
N ASP A 261 -1.58 -2.71 -12.43
CA ASP A 261 -1.85 -4.15 -12.62
C ASP A 261 -0.80 -4.89 -13.46
N ALA A 262 0.35 -4.28 -13.73
CA ALA A 262 1.49 -4.90 -14.43
C ALA A 262 2.19 -6.00 -13.61
N HIS A 263 1.42 -6.94 -13.07
CA HIS A 263 1.92 -7.94 -12.11
C HIS A 263 2.98 -8.86 -12.70
N ILE A 264 2.78 -9.32 -13.94
CA ILE A 264 3.72 -10.22 -14.61
C ILE A 264 5.03 -9.52 -14.97
N GLN A 265 4.96 -8.24 -15.37
CA GLN A 265 6.14 -7.43 -15.68
C GLN A 265 6.98 -7.19 -14.43
N VAL A 266 6.33 -6.85 -13.31
CA VAL A 266 6.99 -6.68 -12.00
C VAL A 266 7.67 -7.98 -11.57
N ASN A 267 6.96 -9.12 -11.67
CA ASN A 267 7.52 -10.44 -11.36
C ASN A 267 8.76 -10.74 -12.21
N ALA A 268 8.66 -10.54 -13.54
CA ALA A 268 9.78 -10.79 -14.44
C ALA A 268 11.00 -9.90 -14.13
N LEU A 269 10.78 -8.62 -13.86
CA LEU A 269 11.86 -7.70 -13.49
C LEU A 269 12.52 -8.10 -12.16
N GLN A 270 11.75 -8.48 -11.15
CA GLN A 270 12.29 -8.90 -9.86
C GLN A 270 13.10 -10.21 -9.97
N ARG A 271 12.65 -11.15 -10.82
CA ARG A 271 13.40 -12.41 -11.06
C ARG A 271 14.68 -12.20 -11.90
N ALA A 272 14.68 -11.21 -12.79
CA ALA A 272 15.86 -10.87 -13.59
C ALA A 272 16.88 -10.02 -12.82
N ALA A 273 16.46 -9.35 -11.77
CA ALA A 273 17.33 -8.44 -11.02
C ALA A 273 18.44 -9.20 -10.28
N THR A 274 19.66 -8.68 -10.38
CA THR A 274 20.78 -9.11 -9.53
C THR A 274 20.59 -8.58 -8.11
N ILE A 275 20.10 -7.34 -7.98
CA ILE A 275 19.80 -6.70 -6.70
C ILE A 275 18.50 -5.92 -6.85
N VAL A 276 17.55 -6.17 -5.96
CA VAL A 276 16.36 -5.34 -5.79
C VAL A 276 16.64 -4.30 -4.71
N LEU A 277 16.40 -3.03 -5.04
CA LEU A 277 16.66 -1.88 -4.17
C LEU A 277 15.36 -1.41 -3.53
N GLN A 278 15.38 -1.24 -2.22
CA GLN A 278 14.31 -0.62 -1.46
C GLN A 278 14.93 0.51 -0.63
N LYS A 279 14.80 1.73 -1.13
CA LYS A 279 15.40 2.92 -0.51
C LYS A 279 14.34 3.91 -0.02
N SER A 280 13.20 3.37 0.39
CA SER A 280 12.13 4.21 0.92
C SER A 280 12.59 5.00 2.15
N ILE A 281 12.22 6.28 2.18
CA ILE A 281 12.40 7.15 3.34
C ILE A 281 11.24 6.93 4.31
N GLN A 282 10.05 6.61 3.74
CA GLN A 282 8.83 6.30 4.47
C GLN A 282 8.01 5.22 3.73
N GLU A 283 7.45 4.29 4.48
CA GLU A 283 6.50 3.26 4.02
C GLU A 283 5.27 3.16 4.90
#